data_e782ea7f87d106cce830a9c0ddcd227a
#
_entry.id   e782ea7f87d106cce830a9c0ddcd227a
#
_cell.length_a   1.000
_cell.length_b   1.000
_cell.length_c   1.000
_cell.angle_alpha   90.00
_cell.angle_beta   90.00
_cell.angle_gamma   90.00
#
_symmetry.space_group_name_H-M   'P 1'
#
loop_
_entity.id
_entity.type
_entity.pdbx_description
1 polymer ?
#
loop_
_entity_poly.entity_id
_entity_poly.type
_entity_poly.pdbx_seq_one_letter_code
_entity_poly.pdbx_strand_id
1 'polypeptide(L)'
;MPSFSLAALTALELAPPRLVDVAAACGYDQVGLRLLPAVPGGLAYPLMDDHAQLRETIERLDATGMTVADLEVVAFRPETEISSFSRFFETGAQLGAKHMPVAGYDPVLTRFVDRFAKFCEISAPYGLTADLEFMPWTFVPDLKAAMSIVEQVRQRNAGILVDALHFDRSNSSTSDIARIPARRLHYWQLCDGPAERPATTEGLIHAARSERMFPGEGGIDLVSLARAMPADITISVEVPTTELARTMDAEARARRALGAARLVIASARSAIT
;
A
#
# COMPACT_ATOMS: atom_id res chain seq x y z
N MET A 1 -20.12 -1.49 -1.19
CA MET A 1 -19.21 -0.39 -0.78
C MET A 1 -17.81 -0.93 -0.82
N PRO A 2 -16.76 -0.15 -1.09
CA PRO A 2 -15.40 -0.66 -1.04
C PRO A 2 -15.07 -1.13 0.38
N SER A 3 -14.19 -2.11 0.48
CA SER A 3 -13.57 -2.50 1.75
C SER A 3 -12.47 -1.52 2.13
N PHE A 4 -12.30 -1.26 3.42
CA PHE A 4 -11.24 -0.41 3.96
C PHE A 4 -10.20 -1.25 4.69
N SER A 5 -8.93 -1.09 4.34
CA SER A 5 -7.77 -1.70 5.01
C SER A 5 -7.04 -0.65 5.86
N LEU A 6 -6.64 -1.02 7.07
CA LEU A 6 -5.67 -0.24 7.84
C LEU A 6 -4.26 -0.61 7.37
N ALA A 7 -3.57 0.29 6.67
CA ALA A 7 -2.19 0.09 6.25
C ALA A 7 -1.24 0.00 7.45
N ALA A 8 -0.26 -0.90 7.39
CA ALA A 8 0.70 -1.08 8.48
C ALA A 8 1.44 0.23 8.82
N LEU A 9 1.80 1.03 7.81
CA LEU A 9 2.53 2.29 8.03
C LEU A 9 1.75 3.32 8.85
N THR A 10 0.42 3.25 8.90
CA THR A 10 -0.42 4.17 9.71
C THR A 10 -0.20 4.00 11.21
N ALA A 11 0.11 2.78 11.65
CA ALA A 11 0.30 2.43 13.05
C ALA A 11 1.44 1.40 13.21
N LEU A 12 2.58 1.65 12.55
CA LEU A 12 3.69 0.71 12.41
C LEU A 12 4.35 0.36 13.76
N GLU A 13 4.15 1.14 14.80
CA GLU A 13 4.58 0.82 16.16
C GLU A 13 3.85 -0.38 16.77
N LEU A 14 2.71 -0.79 16.20
CA LEU A 14 1.96 -1.95 16.67
C LEU A 14 2.46 -3.23 16.01
N ALA A 15 2.74 -4.25 16.82
CA ALA A 15 2.98 -5.59 16.33
C ALA A 15 1.72 -6.16 15.62
N PRO A 16 1.85 -7.07 14.65
CA PRO A 16 0.74 -7.56 13.84
C PRO A 16 -0.50 -8.03 14.61
N PRO A 17 -0.42 -8.81 15.70
CA PRO A 17 -1.62 -9.19 16.46
C PRO A 17 -2.37 -7.98 17.00
N ARG A 18 -1.64 -6.99 17.54
CA ARG A 18 -2.25 -5.77 18.09
C ARG A 18 -2.79 -4.85 16.99
N LEU A 19 -2.13 -4.80 15.83
CA LEU A 19 -2.63 -4.04 14.67
C LEU A 19 -3.97 -4.59 14.18
N VAL A 20 -4.13 -5.93 14.14
CA VAL A 20 -5.41 -6.59 13.82
C VAL A 20 -6.50 -6.20 14.81
N ASP A 21 -6.22 -6.25 16.13
CA ASP A 21 -7.19 -5.87 17.15
C ASP A 21 -7.65 -4.41 16.99
N VAL A 22 -6.70 -3.49 16.74
CA VAL A 22 -6.99 -2.06 16.52
C VAL A 22 -7.79 -1.83 15.25
N ALA A 23 -7.45 -2.50 14.15
CA ALA A 23 -8.20 -2.40 12.89
C ALA A 23 -9.66 -2.83 13.09
N ALA A 24 -9.88 -3.99 13.73
CA ALA A 24 -11.22 -4.50 14.04
C ALA A 24 -12.00 -3.54 14.96
N ALA A 25 -11.40 -3.06 16.05
CA ALA A 25 -12.03 -2.12 16.99
C ALA A 25 -12.40 -0.78 16.33
N CYS A 26 -11.66 -0.35 15.31
CA CYS A 26 -11.94 0.86 14.53
C CYS A 26 -13.01 0.66 13.45
N GLY A 27 -13.32 -0.58 13.06
CA GLY A 27 -14.32 -0.90 12.04
C GLY A 27 -13.75 -0.90 10.62
N TYR A 28 -12.48 -1.26 10.46
CA TYR A 28 -11.90 -1.65 9.19
C TYR A 28 -12.37 -3.05 8.79
N ASP A 29 -12.30 -3.37 7.50
CA ASP A 29 -12.61 -4.69 6.97
C ASP A 29 -11.35 -5.55 6.83
N GLN A 30 -10.20 -4.90 6.64
CA GLN A 30 -8.92 -5.53 6.34
C GLN A 30 -7.75 -4.81 7.03
N VAL A 31 -6.59 -5.44 7.01
CA VAL A 31 -5.34 -4.89 7.54
C VAL A 31 -4.18 -5.16 6.58
N GLY A 32 -3.27 -4.20 6.43
CA GLY A 32 -1.96 -4.39 5.83
C GLY A 32 -0.95 -4.79 6.90
N LEU A 33 0.02 -5.65 6.56
CA LEU A 33 1.07 -6.09 7.49
C LEU A 33 2.46 -5.80 6.91
N ARG A 34 3.41 -5.40 7.75
CA ARG A 34 4.79 -5.14 7.31
C ARG A 34 5.74 -6.23 7.77
N LEU A 35 6.01 -7.18 6.87
CA LEU A 35 6.90 -8.31 7.13
C LEU A 35 8.36 -8.02 6.77
N LEU A 36 8.58 -7.09 5.84
CA LEU A 36 9.90 -6.70 5.33
C LEU A 36 10.18 -5.22 5.61
N PRO A 37 11.42 -4.84 5.94
CA PRO A 37 11.76 -3.44 6.15
C PRO A 37 11.74 -2.67 4.81
N ALA A 38 11.06 -1.54 4.76
CA ALA A 38 11.02 -0.65 3.59
C ALA A 38 12.41 -0.05 3.26
N VAL A 39 13.24 0.11 4.28
CA VAL A 39 14.64 0.56 4.18
C VAL A 39 15.52 -0.33 5.06
N PRO A 40 16.83 -0.45 4.75
CA PRO A 40 17.74 -1.20 5.60
C PRO A 40 17.66 -0.75 7.06
N GLY A 41 17.46 -1.70 7.99
CA GLY A 41 17.32 -1.41 9.43
C GLY A 41 15.99 -0.76 9.85
N GLY A 42 15.05 -0.58 8.92
CA GLY A 42 13.70 -0.09 9.24
C GLY A 42 12.87 -1.10 10.04
N LEU A 43 11.83 -0.59 10.71
CA LEU A 43 10.91 -1.43 11.49
C LEU A 43 10.11 -2.35 10.55
N ALA A 44 10.08 -3.63 10.89
CA ALA A 44 9.25 -4.67 10.28
C ALA A 44 9.03 -5.81 11.28
N TYR A 45 8.08 -6.64 11.00
CA TYR A 45 7.73 -7.81 11.82
C TYR A 45 7.86 -9.08 10.95
N PRO A 46 9.03 -9.74 10.95
CA PRO A 46 9.33 -10.85 10.06
C PRO A 46 8.62 -12.13 10.50
N LEU A 47 7.30 -12.20 10.31
CA LEU A 47 6.45 -13.33 10.72
C LEU A 47 6.92 -14.67 10.12
N MET A 48 7.67 -14.66 9.01
CA MET A 48 8.31 -15.85 8.45
C MET A 48 9.40 -16.45 9.37
N ASP A 49 9.91 -15.67 10.32
CA ASP A 49 10.95 -16.07 11.26
C ASP A 49 10.41 -16.18 12.69
N ASP A 50 9.33 -15.50 13.01
CA ASP A 50 8.63 -15.53 14.31
C ASP A 50 7.32 -16.33 14.22
N HIS A 51 7.45 -17.65 14.35
CA HIS A 51 6.29 -18.56 14.28
C HIS A 51 5.29 -18.38 15.44
N ALA A 52 5.72 -17.84 16.58
CA ALA A 52 4.81 -17.57 17.69
C ALA A 52 3.93 -16.37 17.38
N GLN A 53 4.52 -15.28 16.90
CA GLN A 53 3.80 -14.09 16.50
C GLN A 53 2.93 -14.35 15.26
N LEU A 54 3.38 -15.20 14.32
CA LEU A 54 2.55 -15.61 13.17
C LEU A 54 1.27 -16.31 13.63
N ARG A 55 1.38 -17.30 14.53
CA ARG A 55 0.21 -18.00 15.07
C ARG A 55 -0.74 -17.05 15.79
N GLU A 56 -0.21 -16.20 16.67
CA GLU A 56 -1.02 -15.19 17.37
C GLU A 56 -1.72 -14.25 16.39
N THR A 57 -1.05 -13.84 15.33
CA THR A 57 -1.65 -12.98 14.28
C THR A 57 -2.82 -13.71 13.61
N ILE A 58 -2.66 -14.98 13.23
CA ILE A 58 -3.73 -15.79 12.61
C ILE A 58 -4.91 -15.96 13.58
N GLU A 59 -4.63 -16.27 14.85
CA GLU A 59 -5.68 -16.39 15.89
C GLU A 59 -6.49 -15.07 16.04
N ARG A 60 -5.84 -13.91 15.95
CA ARG A 60 -6.54 -12.61 15.97
C ARG A 60 -7.36 -12.36 14.71
N LEU A 61 -6.83 -12.69 13.54
CA LEU A 61 -7.58 -12.59 12.28
C LEU A 61 -8.86 -13.45 12.35
N ASP A 62 -8.74 -14.71 12.80
CA ASP A 62 -9.88 -15.62 12.95
C ASP A 62 -10.90 -15.11 13.98
N ALA A 63 -10.43 -14.65 15.14
CA ALA A 63 -11.29 -14.17 16.22
C ALA A 63 -12.04 -12.88 15.87
N THR A 64 -11.47 -12.02 15.02
CA THR A 64 -12.06 -10.74 14.62
C THR A 64 -12.78 -10.78 13.28
N GLY A 65 -12.58 -11.84 12.49
CA GLY A 65 -13.06 -11.92 11.11
C GLY A 65 -12.31 -10.98 10.13
N MET A 66 -11.21 -10.39 10.56
CA MET A 66 -10.38 -9.54 9.71
C MET A 66 -9.63 -10.34 8.66
N THR A 67 -9.38 -9.73 7.50
CA THR A 67 -8.54 -10.31 6.45
C THR A 67 -7.33 -9.44 6.16
N VAL A 68 -6.26 -10.05 5.59
CA VAL A 68 -5.05 -9.32 5.22
C VAL A 68 -5.16 -8.83 3.78
N ALA A 69 -5.15 -7.52 3.57
CA ALA A 69 -5.17 -6.91 2.25
C ALA A 69 -3.80 -7.03 1.58
N ASP A 70 -2.75 -6.59 2.24
CA ASP A 70 -1.42 -6.51 1.65
C ASP A 70 -0.29 -6.82 2.64
N LEU A 71 0.90 -7.10 2.08
CA LEU A 71 2.15 -7.29 2.79
C LEU A 71 3.15 -6.21 2.34
N GLU A 72 3.21 -5.13 3.10
CA GLU A 72 4.08 -3.97 2.81
C GLU A 72 5.55 -4.32 3.05
N VAL A 73 6.48 -3.79 2.35
CA VAL A 73 6.63 -3.39 0.94
C VAL A 73 7.88 -4.10 0.41
N VAL A 74 7.82 -4.61 -0.78
CA VAL A 74 8.97 -5.29 -1.42
C VAL A 74 9.77 -4.28 -2.22
N ALA A 75 10.96 -3.89 -1.73
CA ALA A 75 11.84 -2.96 -2.42
C ALA A 75 12.82 -3.72 -3.35
N PHE A 76 12.67 -3.55 -4.65
CA PHE A 76 13.60 -4.12 -5.63
C PHE A 76 14.79 -3.22 -5.83
N ARG A 77 15.94 -3.68 -5.36
CA ARG A 77 17.26 -3.04 -5.48
C ARG A 77 18.16 -3.84 -6.44
N PRO A 78 19.29 -3.29 -6.89
CA PRO A 78 20.23 -4.03 -7.74
C PRO A 78 20.64 -5.40 -7.19
N GLU A 79 20.74 -5.54 -5.87
CA GLU A 79 21.14 -6.75 -5.15
C GLU A 79 19.99 -7.68 -4.77
N THR A 80 18.74 -7.31 -5.07
CA THR A 80 17.55 -8.11 -4.65
C THR A 80 17.53 -9.47 -5.36
N GLU A 81 17.57 -10.53 -4.57
CA GLU A 81 17.48 -11.92 -5.03
C GLU A 81 16.04 -12.45 -4.94
N ILE A 82 15.42 -12.70 -6.10
CA ILE A 82 14.00 -13.11 -6.17
C ILE A 82 13.73 -14.46 -5.52
N SER A 83 14.71 -15.38 -5.57
CA SER A 83 14.61 -16.69 -4.93
C SER A 83 14.52 -16.66 -3.40
N SER A 84 14.91 -15.56 -2.78
CA SER A 84 14.86 -15.40 -1.31
C SER A 84 13.45 -15.19 -0.76
N PHE A 85 12.46 -14.91 -1.60
CA PHE A 85 11.08 -14.58 -1.17
C PHE A 85 10.18 -15.80 -0.92
N SER A 86 10.65 -17.04 -1.07
CA SER A 86 9.79 -18.23 -0.93
C SER A 86 9.05 -18.25 0.43
N ARG A 87 9.77 -18.05 1.54
CA ARG A 87 9.17 -18.03 2.89
C ARG A 87 8.21 -16.83 3.08
N PHE A 88 8.48 -15.71 2.44
CA PHE A 88 7.59 -14.56 2.45
C PHE A 88 6.26 -14.88 1.76
N PHE A 89 6.29 -15.54 0.59
CA PHE A 89 5.06 -15.97 -0.11
C PHE A 89 4.30 -17.04 0.68
N GLU A 90 4.99 -18.03 1.25
CA GLU A 90 4.38 -19.05 2.11
C GLU A 90 3.67 -18.43 3.32
N THR A 91 4.32 -17.47 3.98
CA THR A 91 3.73 -16.74 5.10
C THR A 91 2.56 -15.89 4.66
N GLY A 92 2.66 -15.23 3.50
CA GLY A 92 1.57 -14.48 2.91
C GLY A 92 0.32 -15.34 2.64
N ALA A 93 0.54 -16.55 2.10
CA ALA A 93 -0.55 -17.51 1.86
C ALA A 93 -1.18 -17.99 3.18
N GLN A 94 -0.38 -18.26 4.23
CA GLN A 94 -0.88 -18.65 5.55
C GLN A 94 -1.74 -17.54 6.19
N LEU A 95 -1.35 -16.27 6.01
CA LEU A 95 -2.10 -15.10 6.45
C LEU A 95 -3.33 -14.79 5.59
N GLY A 96 -3.50 -15.48 4.45
CA GLY A 96 -4.56 -15.19 3.48
C GLY A 96 -4.42 -13.84 2.78
N ALA A 97 -3.21 -13.27 2.77
CA ALA A 97 -2.89 -12.00 2.12
C ALA A 97 -3.20 -12.03 0.62
N LYS A 98 -3.49 -10.87 0.04
CA LYS A 98 -3.86 -10.74 -1.37
C LYS A 98 -2.82 -10.00 -2.20
N HIS A 99 -2.24 -8.93 -1.68
CA HIS A 99 -1.47 -7.97 -2.44
C HIS A 99 -0.06 -7.77 -1.85
N MET A 100 0.89 -7.42 -2.71
CA MET A 100 2.25 -7.09 -2.32
C MET A 100 2.67 -5.80 -3.05
N PRO A 101 2.76 -4.65 -2.38
CA PRO A 101 3.31 -3.45 -2.99
C PRO A 101 4.80 -3.65 -3.31
N VAL A 102 5.19 -3.29 -4.53
CA VAL A 102 6.57 -3.40 -5.03
C VAL A 102 7.10 -2.03 -5.41
N ALA A 103 8.25 -1.66 -4.85
CA ALA A 103 8.93 -0.40 -5.11
C ALA A 103 10.19 -0.59 -5.98
N GLY A 104 10.33 0.22 -7.05
CA GLY A 104 11.40 0.08 -8.04
C GLY A 104 12.65 0.92 -7.75
N TYR A 105 13.62 0.38 -7.02
CA TYR A 105 14.92 1.02 -6.73
C TYR A 105 16.09 0.49 -7.59
N ASP A 106 15.81 -0.28 -8.64
CA ASP A 106 16.83 -0.74 -9.57
C ASP A 106 16.96 0.23 -10.76
N PRO A 107 18.13 0.87 -10.96
CA PRO A 107 18.33 1.83 -12.06
C PRO A 107 18.38 1.17 -13.44
N VAL A 108 18.54 -0.15 -13.52
CA VAL A 108 18.59 -0.89 -14.80
C VAL A 108 17.20 -1.44 -15.10
N LEU A 109 16.44 -0.70 -15.90
CA LEU A 109 15.02 -1.00 -16.19
C LEU A 109 14.80 -2.42 -16.72
N THR A 110 15.63 -2.91 -17.63
CA THR A 110 15.50 -4.28 -18.20
C THR A 110 15.62 -5.34 -17.10
N ARG A 111 16.62 -5.21 -16.21
CA ARG A 111 16.81 -6.10 -15.06
C ARG A 111 15.61 -6.02 -14.08
N PHE A 112 15.11 -4.82 -13.84
CA PHE A 112 13.92 -4.64 -13.00
C PHE A 112 12.71 -5.35 -13.59
N VAL A 113 12.42 -5.17 -14.88
CA VAL A 113 11.30 -5.82 -15.60
C VAL A 113 11.40 -7.34 -15.53
N ASP A 114 12.59 -7.91 -15.81
CA ASP A 114 12.82 -9.36 -15.77
C ASP A 114 12.60 -9.94 -14.35
N ARG A 115 13.13 -9.24 -13.33
CA ARG A 115 12.96 -9.65 -11.93
C ARG A 115 11.52 -9.50 -11.46
N PHE A 116 10.84 -8.43 -11.84
CA PHE A 116 9.43 -8.22 -11.50
C PHE A 116 8.55 -9.29 -12.17
N ALA A 117 8.81 -9.64 -13.43
CA ALA A 117 8.14 -10.74 -14.10
C ALA A 117 8.36 -12.07 -13.36
N LYS A 118 9.60 -12.36 -12.94
CA LYS A 118 9.92 -13.57 -12.18
C LYS A 118 9.28 -13.59 -10.80
N PHE A 119 9.23 -12.45 -10.11
CA PHE A 119 8.56 -12.32 -8.81
C PHE A 119 7.05 -12.59 -8.93
N CYS A 120 6.39 -12.04 -9.96
CA CYS A 120 4.99 -12.33 -10.27
C CYS A 120 4.78 -13.83 -10.56
N GLU A 121 5.64 -14.43 -11.39
CA GLU A 121 5.56 -15.86 -11.74
C GLU A 121 5.61 -16.75 -10.48
N ILE A 122 6.58 -16.53 -9.59
CA ILE A 122 6.76 -17.40 -8.43
C ILE A 122 5.77 -17.11 -7.29
N SER A 123 5.19 -15.91 -7.22
CA SER A 123 4.16 -15.55 -6.22
C SER A 123 2.74 -15.98 -6.64
N ALA A 124 2.48 -16.19 -7.94
CA ALA A 124 1.16 -16.53 -8.45
C ALA A 124 0.54 -17.80 -7.84
N PRO A 125 1.30 -18.91 -7.61
CA PRO A 125 0.75 -20.12 -6.98
C PRO A 125 0.25 -19.91 -5.54
N TYR A 126 0.73 -18.86 -4.87
CA TYR A 126 0.31 -18.48 -3.52
C TYR A 126 -0.93 -17.57 -3.49
N GLY A 127 -1.49 -17.23 -4.66
CA GLY A 127 -2.65 -16.35 -4.78
C GLY A 127 -2.34 -14.87 -4.55
N LEU A 128 -1.06 -14.49 -4.60
CA LEU A 128 -0.59 -13.12 -4.35
C LEU A 128 -0.46 -12.32 -5.63
N THR A 129 -0.91 -11.07 -5.61
CA THR A 129 -0.60 -10.09 -6.66
C THR A 129 0.65 -9.29 -6.30
N ALA A 130 1.38 -8.82 -7.31
CA ALA A 130 2.49 -7.90 -7.15
C ALA A 130 2.10 -6.57 -7.78
N ASP A 131 1.96 -5.54 -6.95
CA ASP A 131 1.40 -4.25 -7.33
C ASP A 131 2.49 -3.18 -7.33
N LEU A 132 2.88 -2.75 -8.53
CA LEU A 132 3.96 -1.80 -8.73
C LEU A 132 3.54 -0.40 -8.27
N GLU A 133 4.16 0.06 -7.20
CA GLU A 133 3.98 1.39 -6.63
C GLU A 133 4.99 2.36 -7.27
N PHE A 134 4.48 3.40 -7.92
CA PHE A 134 5.32 4.47 -8.43
C PHE A 134 5.52 5.55 -7.37
N MET A 135 6.76 6.02 -7.25
CA MET A 135 7.14 7.06 -6.29
C MET A 135 8.13 8.04 -6.94
N PRO A 136 7.95 9.37 -6.82
CA PRO A 136 8.74 10.37 -7.55
C PRO A 136 10.26 10.30 -7.38
N TRP A 137 10.74 9.64 -6.33
CA TRP A 137 12.17 9.49 -6.03
C TRP A 137 12.76 8.12 -6.39
N THR A 138 11.97 7.26 -7.02
CA THR A 138 12.41 5.93 -7.47
C THR A 138 12.66 5.90 -8.98
N PHE A 139 13.09 4.74 -9.48
CA PHE A 139 13.23 4.53 -10.93
C PHE A 139 11.91 4.19 -11.63
N VAL A 140 10.80 4.20 -10.87
CA VAL A 140 9.41 4.19 -11.36
C VAL A 140 8.73 5.46 -10.85
N PRO A 141 9.01 6.62 -11.46
CA PRO A 141 8.69 7.91 -10.84
C PRO A 141 7.22 8.34 -10.98
N ASP A 142 6.47 7.76 -11.89
CA ASP A 142 5.10 8.17 -12.21
C ASP A 142 4.26 7.00 -12.75
N LEU A 143 2.96 7.24 -12.90
CA LEU A 143 1.99 6.27 -13.38
C LEU A 143 2.33 5.75 -14.80
N LYS A 144 2.85 6.58 -15.70
CA LYS A 144 3.19 6.17 -17.06
C LYS A 144 4.33 5.17 -17.08
N ALA A 145 5.35 5.39 -16.24
CA ALA A 145 6.44 4.45 -16.05
C ALA A 145 5.91 3.10 -15.51
N ALA A 146 5.04 3.13 -14.48
CA ALA A 146 4.44 1.91 -13.93
C ALA A 146 3.60 1.15 -14.98
N MET A 147 2.77 1.85 -15.75
CA MET A 147 1.99 1.26 -16.84
C MET A 147 2.86 0.56 -17.88
N SER A 148 3.93 1.23 -18.33
CA SER A 148 4.87 0.67 -19.31
C SER A 148 5.55 -0.60 -18.81
N ILE A 149 5.94 -0.63 -17.53
CA ILE A 149 6.59 -1.79 -16.91
C ILE A 149 5.60 -2.96 -16.79
N VAL A 150 4.40 -2.73 -16.24
CA VAL A 150 3.40 -3.78 -16.05
C VAL A 150 2.94 -4.38 -17.39
N GLU A 151 2.91 -3.59 -18.45
CA GLU A 151 2.64 -4.09 -19.81
C GLU A 151 3.76 -5.01 -20.31
N GLN A 152 5.02 -4.66 -20.10
CA GLN A 152 6.19 -5.46 -20.50
C GLN A 152 6.27 -6.79 -19.73
N VAL A 153 5.94 -6.78 -18.45
CA VAL A 153 5.99 -7.94 -17.54
C VAL A 153 5.05 -9.07 -17.96
N ARG A 154 3.89 -8.76 -18.54
CA ARG A 154 2.90 -9.72 -19.10
C ARG A 154 2.39 -10.79 -18.13
N GLN A 155 2.58 -10.62 -16.84
CA GLN A 155 2.06 -11.53 -15.80
C GLN A 155 0.64 -11.12 -15.39
N ARG A 156 -0.24 -12.11 -15.14
CA ARG A 156 -1.66 -11.83 -14.82
C ARG A 156 -1.83 -11.18 -13.44
N ASN A 157 -0.99 -11.55 -12.49
CA ASN A 157 -0.99 -11.04 -11.12
C ASN A 157 -0.12 -9.80 -10.94
N ALA A 158 0.44 -9.22 -12.02
CA ALA A 158 1.07 -7.90 -11.96
C ALA A 158 -0.01 -6.83 -11.99
N GLY A 159 0.06 -5.88 -11.05
CA GLY A 159 -0.83 -4.72 -10.96
C GLY A 159 -0.08 -3.42 -10.79
N ILE A 160 -0.84 -2.34 -10.65
CA ILE A 160 -0.34 -1.00 -10.36
C ILE A 160 -1.01 -0.55 -9.06
N LEU A 161 -0.21 -0.18 -8.08
CA LEU A 161 -0.68 0.47 -6.87
C LEU A 161 -0.67 1.99 -7.08
N VAL A 162 -1.83 2.59 -6.94
CA VAL A 162 -1.99 4.04 -6.95
C VAL A 162 -2.08 4.51 -5.49
N ASP A 163 -1.02 5.13 -4.99
CA ASP A 163 -1.04 5.86 -3.73
C ASP A 163 -1.41 7.33 -4.01
N ALA A 164 -2.34 7.90 -3.24
CA ALA A 164 -2.87 9.25 -3.48
C ALA A 164 -1.77 10.33 -3.40
N LEU A 165 -0.84 10.22 -2.43
CA LEU A 165 0.26 11.17 -2.31
C LEU A 165 1.23 11.05 -3.48
N HIS A 166 1.62 9.84 -3.85
CA HIS A 166 2.56 9.62 -4.95
C HIS A 166 1.96 10.01 -6.30
N PHE A 167 0.66 9.77 -6.48
CA PHE A 167 -0.07 10.22 -7.65
C PHE A 167 -0.04 11.75 -7.80
N ASP A 168 -0.34 12.49 -6.73
CA ASP A 168 -0.32 13.95 -6.73
C ASP A 168 1.10 14.51 -6.89
N ARG A 169 2.09 13.88 -6.26
CA ARG A 169 3.49 14.31 -6.29
C ARG A 169 4.25 13.91 -7.54
N SER A 170 3.67 13.11 -8.42
CA SER A 170 4.19 12.77 -9.75
C SER A 170 3.49 13.59 -10.84
N ASN A 171 3.90 13.43 -12.08
CA ASN A 171 3.23 14.05 -13.24
C ASN A 171 2.10 13.15 -13.77
N SER A 172 1.34 12.54 -12.86
CA SER A 172 0.24 11.61 -13.19
C SER A 172 -1.09 12.35 -13.33
N SER A 173 -2.01 11.79 -14.11
CA SER A 173 -3.34 12.36 -14.30
C SER A 173 -4.44 11.30 -14.17
N THR A 174 -5.64 11.71 -13.76
CA THR A 174 -6.81 10.82 -13.69
C THR A 174 -7.20 10.24 -15.05
N SER A 175 -6.90 10.96 -16.15
CA SER A 175 -7.09 10.45 -17.50
C SER A 175 -6.14 9.28 -17.85
N ASP A 176 -4.97 9.19 -17.22
CA ASP A 176 -4.08 8.05 -17.37
C ASP A 176 -4.61 6.82 -16.62
N ILE A 177 -5.25 7.01 -15.43
CA ILE A 177 -5.92 5.91 -14.71
C ILE A 177 -7.00 5.27 -15.56
N ALA A 178 -7.81 6.05 -16.27
CA ALA A 178 -8.87 5.55 -17.15
C ALA A 178 -8.35 4.65 -18.30
N ARG A 179 -7.05 4.68 -18.59
CA ARG A 179 -6.39 3.83 -19.60
C ARG A 179 -5.89 2.51 -19.03
N ILE A 180 -5.87 2.35 -17.70
CA ILE A 180 -5.44 1.13 -17.04
C ILE A 180 -6.59 0.11 -17.07
N PRO A 181 -6.39 -1.09 -17.60
CA PRO A 181 -7.39 -2.14 -17.49
C PRO A 181 -7.75 -2.41 -16.02
N ALA A 182 -9.02 -2.42 -15.65
CA ALA A 182 -9.47 -2.56 -14.25
C ALA A 182 -8.84 -3.77 -13.53
N ARG A 183 -8.56 -4.86 -14.26
CA ARG A 183 -7.86 -6.05 -13.73
C ARG A 183 -6.41 -5.81 -13.29
N ARG A 184 -5.84 -4.61 -13.50
CA ARG A 184 -4.49 -4.19 -13.10
C ARG A 184 -4.52 -3.24 -11.89
N LEU A 185 -5.70 -2.86 -11.41
CA LEU A 185 -5.91 -2.05 -10.23
C LEU A 185 -6.56 -2.94 -9.17
N HIS A 186 -5.75 -3.57 -8.32
CA HIS A 186 -6.24 -4.54 -7.34
C HIS A 186 -6.72 -3.84 -6.06
N TYR A 187 -6.03 -2.81 -5.64
CA TYR A 187 -6.34 -1.92 -4.51
C TYR A 187 -5.63 -0.58 -4.70
N TRP A 188 -5.88 0.39 -3.84
CA TRP A 188 -5.19 1.68 -3.86
C TRP A 188 -5.02 2.24 -2.46
N GLN A 189 -4.06 3.17 -2.29
CA GLN A 189 -3.78 3.77 -0.99
C GLN A 189 -4.35 5.20 -0.93
N LEU A 190 -5.03 5.49 0.18
CA LEU A 190 -5.68 6.77 0.44
C LEU A 190 -5.06 7.46 1.64
N CYS A 191 -4.57 8.65 1.40
CA CYS A 191 -4.12 9.64 2.36
C CYS A 191 -4.33 11.03 1.78
N ASP A 192 -3.88 12.06 2.49
CA ASP A 192 -3.80 13.42 1.98
C ASP A 192 -2.42 14.02 2.27
N GLY A 193 -2.18 15.21 1.79
CA GLY A 193 -0.95 15.97 2.01
C GLY A 193 -1.18 17.46 1.74
N PRO A 194 -0.25 18.34 2.16
CA PRO A 194 -0.35 19.77 1.88
C PRO A 194 -0.50 20.05 0.38
N ALA A 195 -1.23 21.10 0.00
CA ALA A 195 -1.34 21.52 -1.40
C ALA A 195 0.03 21.84 -2.03
N GLU A 196 0.94 22.37 -1.22
CA GLU A 196 2.31 22.66 -1.66
C GLU A 196 3.15 21.40 -1.71
N ARG A 197 3.75 21.13 -2.88
CA ARG A 197 4.66 20.01 -3.06
C ARG A 197 6.03 20.33 -2.46
N PRO A 198 6.64 19.41 -1.66
CA PRO A 198 8.01 19.56 -1.21
C PRO A 198 8.99 19.74 -2.38
N ALA A 199 9.89 20.72 -2.26
CA ALA A 199 10.82 21.08 -3.34
C ALA A 199 12.00 20.10 -3.48
N THR A 200 12.29 19.30 -2.44
CA THR A 200 13.44 18.39 -2.41
C THR A 200 12.99 16.93 -2.33
N THR A 201 13.86 16.03 -2.79
CA THR A 201 13.64 14.58 -2.66
C THR A 201 13.51 14.15 -1.20
N GLU A 202 14.31 14.69 -0.30
CA GLU A 202 14.26 14.43 1.13
C GLU A 202 12.91 14.87 1.72
N GLY A 203 12.42 16.03 1.30
CA GLY A 203 11.10 16.53 1.71
C GLY A 203 9.95 15.64 1.20
N LEU A 204 10.02 15.14 -0.04
CA LEU A 204 9.05 14.19 -0.58
C LEU A 204 9.05 12.88 0.21
N ILE A 205 10.23 12.34 0.52
CA ILE A 205 10.37 11.09 1.29
C ILE A 205 9.87 11.29 2.72
N HIS A 206 10.22 12.41 3.36
CA HIS A 206 9.76 12.74 4.72
C HIS A 206 8.22 12.83 4.78
N ALA A 207 7.62 13.60 3.88
CA ALA A 207 6.17 13.73 3.79
C ALA A 207 5.49 12.35 3.61
N ALA A 208 6.03 11.50 2.74
CA ALA A 208 5.44 10.20 2.43
C ALA A 208 5.53 9.19 3.58
N ARG A 209 6.63 9.22 4.36
CA ARG A 209 6.92 8.20 5.38
C ARG A 209 6.58 8.62 6.80
N SER A 210 6.38 9.93 7.04
CA SER A 210 6.30 10.46 8.38
C SER A 210 5.19 11.46 8.63
N GLU A 211 4.73 12.20 7.60
CA GLU A 211 3.85 13.35 7.81
C GLU A 211 2.77 13.47 6.72
N ARG A 212 2.01 12.40 6.53
CA ARG A 212 0.79 12.46 5.72
C ARG A 212 -0.36 13.11 6.52
N MET A 213 -1.35 13.62 5.81
CA MET A 213 -2.56 14.17 6.40
C MET A 213 -3.72 13.16 6.28
N PHE A 214 -4.71 13.28 7.16
CA PHE A 214 -5.92 12.49 7.04
C PHE A 214 -6.69 12.89 5.76
N PRO A 215 -7.35 11.94 5.06
CA PRO A 215 -8.08 12.22 3.83
C PRO A 215 -9.06 13.39 3.97
N GLY A 216 -8.96 14.38 3.09
CA GLY A 216 -9.78 15.59 3.08
C GLY A 216 -9.30 16.72 4.01
N GLU A 217 -8.19 16.54 4.72
CA GLU A 217 -7.59 17.61 5.55
C GLU A 217 -6.43 18.33 4.85
N GLY A 218 -6.02 17.86 3.66
CA GLY A 218 -4.96 18.44 2.85
C GLY A 218 -5.46 19.13 1.60
N GLY A 219 -4.62 19.13 0.55
CA GLY A 219 -4.89 19.81 -0.71
C GLY A 219 -4.88 18.90 -1.93
N ILE A 220 -4.84 17.59 -1.78
CA ILE A 220 -4.91 16.64 -2.89
C ILE A 220 -6.36 16.53 -3.39
N ASP A 221 -6.59 16.53 -4.70
CA ASP A 221 -7.92 16.31 -5.27
C ASP A 221 -8.33 14.83 -5.17
N LEU A 222 -8.60 14.40 -3.93
CA LEU A 222 -8.97 13.01 -3.61
C LEU A 222 -10.33 12.62 -4.20
N VAL A 223 -11.22 13.57 -4.40
CA VAL A 223 -12.56 13.32 -4.98
C VAL A 223 -12.43 12.91 -6.45
N SER A 224 -11.66 13.64 -7.24
CA SER A 224 -11.41 13.29 -8.64
C SER A 224 -10.61 11.99 -8.75
N LEU A 225 -9.64 11.75 -7.88
CA LEU A 225 -8.88 10.50 -7.85
C LEU A 225 -9.80 9.31 -7.52
N ALA A 226 -10.61 9.41 -6.48
CA ALA A 226 -11.55 8.35 -6.08
C ALA A 226 -12.59 8.02 -7.17
N ARG A 227 -13.01 9.01 -7.96
CA ARG A 227 -13.90 8.80 -9.12
C ARG A 227 -13.22 8.08 -10.27
N ALA A 228 -11.91 8.26 -10.44
CA ALA A 228 -11.14 7.59 -11.49
C ALA A 228 -10.81 6.13 -11.13
N MET A 229 -10.81 5.78 -9.84
CA MET A 229 -10.53 4.42 -9.38
C MET A 229 -11.77 3.51 -9.51
N PRO A 230 -11.59 2.19 -9.75
CA PRO A 230 -12.70 1.24 -9.70
C PRO A 230 -13.42 1.29 -8.34
N ALA A 231 -14.77 1.29 -8.38
CA ALA A 231 -15.59 1.56 -7.20
C ALA A 231 -15.52 0.49 -6.10
N ASP A 232 -15.18 -0.75 -6.46
CA ASP A 232 -15.32 -1.92 -5.59
C ASP A 232 -14.00 -2.50 -5.09
N ILE A 233 -12.86 -1.89 -5.46
CA ILE A 233 -11.55 -2.34 -4.98
C ILE A 233 -11.28 -1.84 -3.56
N THR A 234 -10.41 -2.56 -2.85
CA THR A 234 -9.98 -2.21 -1.48
C THR A 234 -9.29 -0.85 -1.44
N ILE A 235 -9.58 -0.08 -0.41
CA ILE A 235 -8.94 1.19 -0.08
C ILE A 235 -8.08 0.99 1.16
N SER A 236 -6.77 1.01 0.98
CA SER A 236 -5.80 0.96 2.08
C SER A 236 -5.56 2.38 2.60
N VAL A 237 -5.91 2.63 3.87
CA VAL A 237 -5.77 3.95 4.48
C VAL A 237 -4.38 4.05 5.09
N GLU A 238 -3.49 4.80 4.43
CA GLU A 238 -2.07 4.88 4.77
C GLU A 238 -1.67 6.31 5.19
N VAL A 239 -1.72 6.57 6.50
CA VAL A 239 -1.52 7.92 7.06
C VAL A 239 -0.47 7.92 8.18
N PRO A 240 0.83 7.74 7.84
CA PRO A 240 1.88 7.91 8.85
C PRO A 240 1.95 9.37 9.32
N THR A 241 1.90 9.55 10.65
CA THR A 241 1.88 10.87 11.31
C THR A 241 2.78 10.84 12.54
N THR A 242 4.09 10.98 12.35
CA THR A 242 5.09 10.84 13.41
C THR A 242 4.90 11.87 14.52
N GLU A 243 4.64 13.13 14.17
CA GLU A 243 4.41 14.18 15.17
C GLU A 243 3.11 13.96 15.94
N LEU A 244 2.03 13.64 15.25
CA LEU A 244 0.75 13.39 15.91
C LEU A 244 0.78 12.12 16.78
N ALA A 245 1.58 11.12 16.41
CA ALA A 245 1.76 9.90 17.21
C ALA A 245 2.35 10.14 18.60
N ARG A 246 2.95 11.30 18.86
CA ARG A 246 3.45 11.68 20.19
C ARG A 246 2.32 12.04 21.16
N THR A 247 1.16 12.41 20.67
CA THR A 247 0.03 12.93 21.47
C THR A 247 -1.27 12.17 21.27
N MET A 248 -1.37 11.38 20.20
CA MET A 248 -2.55 10.59 19.86
C MET A 248 -2.15 9.12 19.66
N ASP A 249 -2.80 8.20 20.36
CA ASP A 249 -2.52 6.78 20.25
C ASP A 249 -2.91 6.20 18.87
N ALA A 250 -2.41 5.00 18.58
CA ALA A 250 -2.62 4.35 17.31
C ALA A 250 -4.10 4.09 16.99
N GLU A 251 -4.91 3.72 17.99
CA GLU A 251 -6.34 3.46 17.79
C GLU A 251 -7.09 4.74 17.44
N ALA A 252 -6.80 5.83 18.12
CA ALA A 252 -7.43 7.13 17.83
C ALA A 252 -7.05 7.63 16.42
N ARG A 253 -5.77 7.48 16.00
CA ARG A 253 -5.31 7.81 14.65
C ARG A 253 -5.99 6.94 13.60
N ALA A 254 -6.03 5.62 13.80
CA ALA A 254 -6.69 4.68 12.89
C ALA A 254 -8.19 4.99 12.73
N ARG A 255 -8.88 5.27 13.83
CA ARG A 255 -10.31 5.62 13.83
C ARG A 255 -10.58 6.92 13.09
N ARG A 256 -9.75 7.96 13.32
CA ARG A 256 -9.85 9.24 12.62
C ARG A 256 -9.58 9.06 11.11
N ALA A 257 -8.54 8.31 10.75
CA ALA A 257 -8.18 8.03 9.36
C ALA A 257 -9.33 7.34 8.60
N LEU A 258 -9.96 6.33 9.19
CA LEU A 258 -11.11 5.65 8.58
C LEU A 258 -12.32 6.57 8.42
N GLY A 259 -12.64 7.36 9.44
CA GLY A 259 -13.73 8.33 9.37
C GLY A 259 -13.55 9.33 8.24
N ALA A 260 -12.34 9.89 8.13
CA ALA A 260 -11.95 10.82 7.07
C ALA A 260 -12.01 10.17 5.67
N ALA A 261 -11.48 8.96 5.52
CA ALA A 261 -11.52 8.21 4.28
C ALA A 261 -12.97 7.95 3.81
N ARG A 262 -13.85 7.54 4.71
CA ARG A 262 -15.28 7.31 4.40
C ARG A 262 -15.98 8.58 3.90
N LEU A 263 -15.66 9.75 4.46
CA LEU A 263 -16.23 11.04 4.03
C LEU A 263 -15.78 11.40 2.61
N VAL A 264 -14.50 11.24 2.28
CA VAL A 264 -14.00 11.47 0.91
C VAL A 264 -14.69 10.56 -0.10
N ILE A 265 -14.81 9.27 0.21
CA ILE A 265 -15.45 8.30 -0.70
C ILE A 265 -16.94 8.58 -0.85
N ALA A 266 -17.63 8.97 0.21
CA ALA A 266 -19.03 9.38 0.15
C ALA A 266 -19.21 10.62 -0.75
N SER A 267 -18.34 11.63 -0.61
CA SER A 267 -18.36 12.84 -1.45
C SER A 267 -18.08 12.54 -2.93
N ALA A 268 -17.17 11.61 -3.21
CA ALA A 268 -16.88 11.19 -4.58
C ALA A 268 -18.08 10.53 -5.27
N ARG A 269 -18.94 9.84 -4.51
CA ARG A 269 -20.11 9.12 -5.03
C ARG A 269 -21.37 9.97 -5.13
N SER A 270 -21.56 10.91 -4.20
CA SER A 270 -22.78 11.75 -4.16
C SER A 270 -22.94 12.69 -5.34
N ALA A 271 -21.89 13.00 -6.08
CA ALA A 271 -21.94 13.95 -7.21
C ALA A 271 -22.17 13.24 -8.58
N ILE A 272 -22.60 11.98 -8.59
CA ILE A 272 -22.93 11.20 -9.80
C ILE A 272 -24.47 11.14 -10.00
N THR A 273 -25.24 11.66 -9.04
CA THR A 273 -26.71 11.83 -9.13
C THR A 273 -27.06 13.22 -9.61
#